data_8d4edde77cd4852c7f83c5ed52e15dbb
#
_entry.id   8d4edde77cd4852c7f83c5ed52e15dbb
#
_cell.length_a   1.000
_cell.length_b   1.000
_cell.length_c   1.000
_cell.angle_alpha   90.00
_cell.angle_beta   90.00
_cell.angle_gamma   90.00
#
_symmetry.space_group_name_H-M   'P 1'
#
loop_
_entity.id
_entity.type
_entity.pdbx_description
1 polymer ?
#
loop_
_entity_poly.entity_id
_entity_poly.type
_entity_poly.pdbx_seq_one_letter_code
_entity_poly.pdbx_strand_id
1 'polypeptide(L)'
;MRFIHTSDLHIGKLLEGWDLSEDTDYVLDQLVDIAVKEKADCVVIAGDVFDRSVASEDCLVKYDLLLKRLCIDHGIKVLAIAGNHDSGERLAANNLLLELSGLYYVVGRPTETIKKVTLKDEYGPVNFYLLPFFTPNDIKKFFNPEVSKYTDDSAFRDLMAHQEIDTSQRNVLVAHLFAAGFTPSGSEFGLSDVAGVGNIAIDRFKDFDYVALGHIHNAQHIGR
;
A
#
# COMPACT_ATOMS: atom_id res chain seq x y z
N MET A 1 -16.11 10.59 -4.41
CA MET A 1 -15.61 9.37 -3.74
C MET A 1 -14.95 9.75 -2.44
N ARG A 2 -15.21 9.00 -1.39
CA ARG A 2 -14.53 9.12 -0.09
C ARG A 2 -13.82 7.81 0.20
N PHE A 3 -12.55 7.86 0.54
CA PHE A 3 -11.81 6.66 0.93
C PHE A 3 -10.98 6.91 2.19
N ILE A 4 -10.75 5.85 2.95
CA ILE A 4 -9.84 5.85 4.08
C ILE A 4 -8.49 5.35 3.57
N HIS A 5 -7.43 6.07 3.89
CA HIS A 5 -6.05 5.64 3.66
C HIS A 5 -5.43 5.23 5.00
N THR A 6 -4.96 4.00 5.06
CA THR A 6 -4.19 3.44 6.16
C THR A 6 -3.02 2.63 5.63
N SER A 7 -2.04 2.35 6.48
CA SER A 7 -0.88 1.51 6.17
C SER A 7 -0.28 0.97 7.47
N ASP A 8 0.73 0.13 7.35
CA ASP A 8 1.60 -0.27 8.46
C ASP A 8 0.79 -0.80 9.66
N LEU A 9 -0.17 -1.70 9.37
CA LEU A 9 -1.03 -2.31 10.39
C LEU A 9 -0.22 -3.24 11.30
N HIS A 10 0.85 -3.84 10.78
CA HIS A 10 1.75 -4.72 11.51
C HIS A 10 1.04 -5.71 12.41
N ILE A 11 0.00 -6.38 11.89
CA ILE A 11 -0.76 -7.38 12.66
C ILE A 11 0.22 -8.46 13.13
N GLY A 12 0.25 -8.67 14.46
CA GLY A 12 1.17 -9.61 15.12
C GLY A 12 2.48 -8.99 15.59
N LYS A 13 2.54 -7.65 15.67
CA LYS A 13 3.69 -6.92 16.20
C LYS A 13 3.91 -7.21 17.69
N LEU A 14 5.19 -7.43 18.04
CA LEU A 14 5.65 -7.49 19.42
C LEU A 14 6.48 -6.24 19.70
N LEU A 15 6.20 -5.56 20.79
CA LEU A 15 7.00 -4.42 21.27
C LEU A 15 7.87 -4.89 22.44
N GLU A 16 9.18 -5.03 22.22
CA GLU A 16 10.13 -5.52 23.22
C GLU A 16 9.70 -6.84 23.90
N GLY A 17 9.03 -7.70 23.13
CA GLY A 17 8.49 -8.98 23.62
C GLY A 17 7.07 -8.92 24.18
N TRP A 18 6.47 -7.74 24.30
CA TRP A 18 5.07 -7.56 24.67
C TRP A 18 4.17 -7.77 23.46
N ASP A 19 3.14 -8.57 23.63
CA ASP A 19 2.12 -8.82 22.61
C ASP A 19 1.17 -7.63 22.52
N LEU A 20 1.08 -7.03 21.32
CA LEU A 20 0.16 -5.91 21.03
C LEU A 20 -1.16 -6.39 20.40
N SER A 21 -1.54 -7.64 20.62
CA SER A 21 -2.72 -8.25 19.96
C SER A 21 -4.01 -7.50 20.30
N GLU A 22 -4.22 -7.14 21.56
CA GLU A 22 -5.41 -6.39 22.01
C GLU A 22 -5.44 -4.95 21.46
N ASP A 23 -4.27 -4.28 21.43
CA ASP A 23 -4.15 -2.95 20.83
C ASP A 23 -4.43 -2.99 19.32
N THR A 24 -3.93 -4.03 18.66
CA THR A 24 -4.19 -4.27 17.22
C THR A 24 -5.68 -4.46 16.98
N ASP A 25 -6.35 -5.32 17.75
CA ASP A 25 -7.80 -5.54 17.63
C ASP A 25 -8.58 -4.23 17.80
N TYR A 26 -8.21 -3.42 18.81
CA TYR A 26 -8.82 -2.12 19.03
C TYR A 26 -8.66 -1.16 17.85
N VAL A 27 -7.46 -1.10 17.25
CA VAL A 27 -7.19 -0.25 16.08
C VAL A 27 -7.97 -0.74 14.86
N LEU A 28 -8.04 -2.06 14.62
CA LEU A 28 -8.81 -2.63 13.53
C LEU A 28 -10.32 -2.36 13.68
N ASP A 29 -10.83 -2.43 14.92
CA ASP A 29 -12.21 -2.06 15.24
C ASP A 29 -12.47 -0.58 14.92
N GLN A 30 -11.59 0.33 15.35
CA GLN A 30 -11.69 1.75 15.02
C GLN A 30 -11.65 2.01 13.52
N LEU A 31 -10.81 1.30 12.77
CA LEU A 31 -10.74 1.44 11.31
C LEU A 31 -12.10 1.14 10.65
N VAL A 32 -12.75 0.05 11.06
CA VAL A 32 -14.09 -0.31 10.56
C VAL A 32 -15.10 0.76 10.95
N ASP A 33 -15.12 1.17 12.23
CA ASP A 33 -16.07 2.16 12.72
C ASP A 33 -15.94 3.50 12.01
N ILE A 34 -14.71 3.96 11.76
CA ILE A 34 -14.43 5.18 10.99
C ILE A 34 -14.92 5.02 9.55
N ALA A 35 -14.59 3.90 8.89
CA ALA A 35 -14.99 3.67 7.51
C ALA A 35 -16.52 3.68 7.34
N VAL A 36 -17.24 3.06 8.27
CA VAL A 36 -18.71 3.03 8.29
C VAL A 36 -19.28 4.42 8.60
N LYS A 37 -18.80 5.07 9.65
CA LYS A 37 -19.26 6.41 10.08
C LYS A 37 -19.08 7.44 8.97
N GLU A 38 -17.92 7.41 8.31
CA GLU A 38 -17.58 8.34 7.23
C GLU A 38 -18.21 7.94 5.90
N LYS A 39 -18.91 6.80 5.84
CA LYS A 39 -19.52 6.27 4.60
C LYS A 39 -18.48 6.15 3.49
N ALA A 40 -17.36 5.53 3.81
CA ALA A 40 -16.27 5.35 2.86
C ALA A 40 -16.69 4.42 1.71
N ASP A 41 -16.35 4.78 0.49
CA ASP A 41 -16.53 3.94 -0.70
C ASP A 41 -15.51 2.80 -0.73
N CYS A 42 -14.30 3.07 -0.19
CA CYS A 42 -13.26 2.07 -0.05
C CYS A 42 -12.26 2.40 1.07
N VAL A 43 -11.53 1.38 1.48
CA VAL A 43 -10.35 1.47 2.35
C VAL A 43 -9.12 1.09 1.52
N VAL A 44 -8.09 1.92 1.57
CA VAL A 44 -6.78 1.69 0.95
C VAL A 44 -5.81 1.29 2.04
N ILE A 45 -5.14 0.14 1.91
CA ILE A 45 -4.11 -0.35 2.82
C ILE A 45 -2.77 -0.33 2.07
N ALA A 46 -1.95 0.67 2.36
CA ALA A 46 -0.72 0.94 1.62
C ALA A 46 0.49 0.16 2.18
N GLY A 47 0.34 -1.16 2.35
CA GLY A 47 1.41 -2.09 2.71
C GLY A 47 1.56 -2.34 4.21
N ASP A 48 2.43 -3.30 4.53
CA ASP A 48 2.76 -3.79 5.87
C ASP A 48 1.50 -4.17 6.67
N VAL A 49 0.72 -5.07 6.06
CA VAL A 49 -0.46 -5.67 6.72
C VAL A 49 -0.01 -6.50 7.91
N PHE A 50 1.01 -7.33 7.73
CA PHE A 50 1.56 -8.18 8.78
C PHE A 50 2.94 -7.70 9.22
N ASP A 51 3.27 -7.92 10.50
CA ASP A 51 4.59 -7.59 11.04
C ASP A 51 5.71 -8.51 10.49
N ARG A 52 5.35 -9.69 10.01
CA ARG A 52 6.29 -10.69 9.50
C ARG A 52 5.75 -11.39 8.26
N SER A 53 6.65 -11.73 7.35
CA SER A 53 6.34 -12.44 6.10
C SER A 53 5.68 -13.81 6.31
N VAL A 54 5.84 -14.42 7.49
CA VAL A 54 5.13 -15.61 7.95
C VAL A 54 4.25 -15.20 9.13
N ALA A 55 3.04 -14.75 8.81
CA ALA A 55 2.05 -14.42 9.83
C ALA A 55 1.57 -15.69 10.56
N SER A 56 1.27 -15.55 11.86
CA SER A 56 0.63 -16.63 12.63
C SER A 56 -0.82 -16.87 12.17
N GLU A 57 -1.38 -18.01 12.56
CA GLU A 57 -2.79 -18.33 12.26
C GLU A 57 -3.72 -17.24 12.81
N ASP A 58 -3.49 -16.79 14.04
CA ASP A 58 -4.28 -15.72 14.67
C ASP A 58 -4.23 -14.41 13.87
N CYS A 59 -3.06 -14.04 13.35
CA CYS A 59 -2.91 -12.85 12.51
C CYS A 59 -3.72 -12.97 11.21
N LEU A 60 -3.70 -14.14 10.58
CA LEU A 60 -4.49 -14.41 9.38
C LEU A 60 -5.99 -14.30 9.66
N VAL A 61 -6.45 -14.85 10.77
CA VAL A 61 -7.86 -14.78 11.21
C VAL A 61 -8.27 -13.33 11.48
N LYS A 62 -7.43 -12.53 12.16
CA LYS A 62 -7.71 -11.10 12.39
C LYS A 62 -7.88 -10.32 11.09
N TYR A 63 -6.99 -10.55 10.12
CA TYR A 63 -7.09 -9.89 8.82
C TYR A 63 -8.31 -10.34 8.03
N ASP A 64 -8.63 -11.62 8.03
CA ASP A 64 -9.84 -12.16 7.38
C ASP A 64 -11.11 -11.56 7.99
N LEU A 65 -11.18 -11.45 9.32
CA LEU A 65 -12.29 -10.78 10.03
C LEU A 65 -12.40 -9.29 9.66
N LEU A 66 -11.28 -8.58 9.53
CA LEU A 66 -11.29 -7.19 9.05
C LEU A 66 -11.90 -7.10 7.66
N LEU A 67 -11.44 -7.95 6.72
CA LEU A 67 -11.97 -8.00 5.35
C LEU A 67 -13.45 -8.37 5.33
N LYS A 68 -13.86 -9.36 6.13
CA LYS A 68 -15.28 -9.74 6.25
C LYS A 68 -16.12 -8.53 6.68
N ARG A 69 -15.70 -7.82 7.74
CA ARG A 69 -16.45 -6.67 8.26
C ARG A 69 -16.53 -5.56 7.23
N LEU A 70 -15.43 -5.18 6.60
CA LEU A 70 -15.44 -4.11 5.59
C LEU A 70 -16.22 -4.53 4.35
N CYS A 71 -15.86 -5.66 3.74
CA CYS A 71 -16.37 -6.05 2.42
C CYS A 71 -17.76 -6.67 2.48
N ILE A 72 -17.99 -7.61 3.40
CA ILE A 72 -19.24 -8.40 3.41
C ILE A 72 -20.31 -7.71 4.25
N ASP A 73 -19.96 -7.28 5.47
CA ASP A 73 -20.96 -6.73 6.39
C ASP A 73 -21.35 -5.30 6.00
N HIS A 74 -20.42 -4.52 5.41
CA HIS A 74 -20.65 -3.10 5.07
C HIS A 74 -20.52 -2.75 3.60
N GLY A 75 -20.10 -3.68 2.74
CA GLY A 75 -19.98 -3.43 1.28
C GLY A 75 -18.89 -2.42 0.91
N ILE A 76 -17.95 -2.15 1.83
CA ILE A 76 -16.85 -1.22 1.63
C ILE A 76 -15.72 -1.96 0.91
N LYS A 77 -15.25 -1.45 -0.22
CA LYS A 77 -14.16 -2.07 -0.98
C LYS A 77 -12.82 -1.93 -0.26
N VAL A 78 -11.96 -2.93 -0.39
CA VAL A 78 -10.59 -2.87 0.13
C VAL A 78 -9.61 -2.99 -1.03
N LEU A 79 -8.68 -2.04 -1.10
CA LEU A 79 -7.55 -2.04 -2.02
C LEU A 79 -6.27 -2.13 -1.20
N ALA A 80 -5.53 -3.23 -1.33
CA ALA A 80 -4.35 -3.48 -0.53
C ALA A 80 -3.13 -3.75 -1.40
N ILE A 81 -1.96 -3.38 -0.91
CA ILE A 81 -0.68 -3.74 -1.49
C ILE A 81 0.20 -4.40 -0.42
N ALA A 82 1.16 -5.20 -0.83
CA ALA A 82 2.17 -5.72 0.10
C ALA A 82 3.23 -4.65 0.41
N GLY A 83 3.63 -4.56 1.67
CA GLY A 83 4.78 -3.81 2.12
C GLY A 83 6.05 -4.69 2.19
N ASN A 84 7.11 -4.17 2.82
CA ASN A 84 8.39 -4.88 2.93
C ASN A 84 8.38 -6.00 4.00
N HIS A 85 7.49 -5.92 4.98
CA HIS A 85 7.30 -6.98 5.99
C HIS A 85 6.44 -8.13 5.47
N ASP A 86 5.56 -7.87 4.50
CA ASP A 86 4.63 -8.86 3.96
C ASP A 86 5.34 -9.89 3.05
N SER A 87 4.80 -11.11 3.05
CA SER A 87 5.01 -12.02 1.91
C SER A 87 3.96 -11.71 0.85
N GLY A 88 4.37 -11.07 -0.24
CA GLY A 88 3.45 -10.66 -1.30
C GLY A 88 2.63 -11.82 -1.86
N GLU A 89 3.23 -13.02 -2.04
CA GLU A 89 2.55 -14.20 -2.52
C GLU A 89 1.47 -14.71 -1.55
N ARG A 90 1.75 -14.61 -0.24
CA ARG A 90 0.79 -15.05 0.79
C ARG A 90 -0.34 -14.05 0.93
N LEU A 91 -0.04 -12.75 0.95
CA LEU A 91 -1.05 -11.70 1.04
C LEU A 91 -1.98 -11.72 -0.19
N ALA A 92 -1.44 -11.96 -1.38
CA ALA A 92 -2.20 -12.05 -2.61
C ALA A 92 -2.71 -13.47 -2.92
N ALA A 93 -2.65 -14.40 -1.96
CA ALA A 93 -3.20 -15.74 -2.16
C ALA A 93 -4.70 -15.65 -2.49
N ASN A 94 -5.12 -16.41 -3.52
CA ASN A 94 -6.50 -16.43 -4.02
C ASN A 94 -7.03 -15.07 -4.56
N ASN A 95 -6.17 -14.09 -4.83
CA ASN A 95 -6.57 -12.76 -5.30
C ASN A 95 -7.49 -12.82 -6.53
N LEU A 96 -7.25 -13.72 -7.48
CA LEU A 96 -8.07 -13.88 -8.67
C LEU A 96 -9.53 -14.24 -8.36
N LEU A 97 -9.77 -15.02 -7.31
CA LEU A 97 -11.12 -15.36 -6.85
C LEU A 97 -11.74 -14.22 -6.06
N LEU A 98 -10.95 -13.57 -5.22
CA LEU A 98 -11.42 -12.48 -4.36
C LEU A 98 -11.80 -11.24 -5.19
N GLU A 99 -11.07 -10.96 -6.25
CA GLU A 99 -11.39 -9.87 -7.18
C GLU A 99 -12.72 -10.05 -7.91
N LEU A 100 -13.15 -11.30 -8.15
CA LEU A 100 -14.46 -11.56 -8.75
C LEU A 100 -15.62 -11.04 -7.90
N SER A 101 -15.41 -10.86 -6.58
CA SER A 101 -16.40 -10.22 -5.72
C SER A 101 -16.59 -8.72 -6.02
N GLY A 102 -15.60 -8.07 -6.63
CA GLY A 102 -15.55 -6.63 -6.81
C GLY A 102 -15.36 -5.83 -5.52
N LEU A 103 -15.02 -6.50 -4.41
CA LEU A 103 -14.90 -5.88 -3.08
C LEU A 103 -13.46 -5.87 -2.55
N TYR A 104 -12.62 -6.83 -2.95
CA TYR A 104 -11.23 -6.93 -2.50
C TYR A 104 -10.27 -7.01 -3.67
N TYR A 105 -9.28 -6.12 -3.67
CA TYR A 105 -8.22 -6.04 -4.67
C TYR A 105 -6.88 -5.99 -3.94
N VAL A 106 -6.00 -6.93 -4.25
CA VAL A 106 -4.67 -6.99 -3.62
C VAL A 106 -3.57 -7.20 -4.64
N VAL A 107 -2.42 -6.54 -4.41
CA VAL A 107 -1.21 -6.71 -5.22
C VAL A 107 -0.04 -7.03 -4.31
N GLY A 108 0.53 -8.21 -4.50
CA GLY A 108 1.63 -8.71 -3.67
C GLY A 108 3.02 -8.44 -4.24
N ARG A 109 3.16 -8.34 -5.56
CA ARG A 109 4.46 -8.16 -6.22
C ARG A 109 4.38 -7.11 -7.33
N PRO A 110 5.46 -6.34 -7.53
CA PRO A 110 5.53 -5.44 -8.67
C PRO A 110 5.59 -6.22 -9.99
N THR A 111 5.01 -5.64 -11.01
CA THR A 111 5.02 -6.12 -12.39
C THR A 111 5.39 -4.95 -13.32
N GLU A 112 5.68 -5.24 -14.58
CA GLU A 112 5.98 -4.20 -15.58
C GLU A 112 4.86 -3.17 -15.71
N THR A 113 3.61 -3.63 -15.59
CA THR A 113 2.44 -2.76 -15.60
C THR A 113 1.82 -2.72 -14.21
N ILE A 114 1.68 -1.53 -13.64
CA ILE A 114 1.03 -1.33 -12.35
C ILE A 114 -0.45 -1.67 -12.47
N LYS A 115 -0.95 -2.47 -11.54
CA LYS A 115 -2.36 -2.80 -11.51
C LYS A 115 -3.21 -1.56 -11.27
N LYS A 116 -4.12 -1.27 -12.21
CA LYS A 116 -5.11 -0.21 -12.11
C LYS A 116 -6.46 -0.77 -11.73
N VAL A 117 -7.05 -0.25 -10.65
CA VAL A 117 -8.44 -0.49 -10.23
C VAL A 117 -9.22 0.80 -10.41
N THR A 118 -10.26 0.79 -11.24
CA THR A 118 -11.10 1.96 -11.47
C THR A 118 -12.40 1.83 -10.70
N LEU A 119 -12.63 2.73 -9.77
CA LEU A 119 -13.91 2.92 -9.09
C LEU A 119 -14.61 4.14 -9.68
N LYS A 120 -15.91 4.26 -9.43
CA LYS A 120 -16.72 5.38 -9.98
C LYS A 120 -17.56 6.01 -8.88
N ASP A 121 -17.68 7.32 -8.93
CA ASP A 121 -18.66 8.10 -8.18
C ASP A 121 -19.49 8.99 -9.11
N GLU A 122 -20.27 9.89 -8.55
CA GLU A 122 -21.10 10.85 -9.30
C GLU A 122 -20.30 11.80 -10.20
N TYR A 123 -19.01 11.99 -9.95
CA TYR A 123 -18.11 12.84 -10.73
C TYR A 123 -17.28 12.07 -11.77
N GLY A 124 -17.49 10.77 -11.91
CA GLY A 124 -16.80 9.92 -12.90
C GLY A 124 -15.79 8.93 -12.30
N PRO A 125 -14.82 8.49 -13.10
CA PRO A 125 -13.83 7.49 -12.65
C PRO A 125 -12.80 8.07 -11.68
N VAL A 126 -12.34 7.21 -10.76
CA VAL A 126 -11.14 7.39 -9.94
C VAL A 126 -10.29 6.14 -10.14
N ASN A 127 -9.08 6.31 -10.63
CA ASN A 127 -8.15 5.24 -10.93
C ASN A 127 -7.17 5.08 -9.78
N PHE A 128 -7.13 3.90 -9.17
CA PHE A 128 -6.17 3.53 -8.16
C PHE A 128 -5.09 2.67 -8.79
N TYR A 129 -3.85 3.13 -8.73
CA TYR A 129 -2.67 2.41 -9.20
C TYR A 129 -2.00 1.74 -8.00
N LEU A 130 -2.03 0.42 -7.95
CA LEU A 130 -1.58 -0.37 -6.81
C LEU A 130 -0.14 -0.83 -7.03
N LEU A 131 0.82 -0.16 -6.40
CA LEU A 131 2.25 -0.45 -6.48
C LEU A 131 2.75 -0.99 -5.14
N PRO A 132 2.94 -2.32 -4.98
CA PRO A 132 3.49 -2.89 -3.77
C PRO A 132 4.95 -2.51 -3.59
N PHE A 133 5.48 -2.76 -2.38
CA PHE A 133 6.90 -2.61 -2.10
C PHE A 133 7.76 -3.31 -3.16
N PHE A 134 8.82 -2.67 -3.56
CA PHE A 134 9.80 -3.20 -4.50
C PHE A 134 11.21 -2.79 -4.09
N THR A 135 12.17 -3.62 -4.44
CA THR A 135 13.59 -3.24 -4.45
C THR A 135 13.99 -2.76 -5.85
N PRO A 136 15.02 -1.92 -5.99
CA PRO A 136 15.53 -1.54 -7.31
C PRO A 136 15.77 -2.75 -8.23
N ASN A 137 16.22 -3.86 -7.66
CA ASN A 137 16.49 -5.08 -8.43
C ASN A 137 15.21 -5.75 -8.99
N ASP A 138 14.06 -5.54 -8.36
CA ASP A 138 12.80 -6.09 -8.86
C ASP A 138 12.36 -5.38 -10.13
N ILE A 139 12.54 -4.08 -10.20
CA ILE A 139 12.18 -3.26 -11.37
C ILE A 139 13.25 -3.34 -12.46
N LYS A 140 14.54 -3.38 -12.06
CA LYS A 140 15.67 -3.52 -12.97
C LYS A 140 15.51 -4.70 -13.94
N LYS A 141 14.98 -5.83 -13.45
CA LYS A 141 14.75 -7.04 -14.27
C LYS A 141 13.87 -6.77 -15.47
N PHE A 142 12.91 -5.86 -15.36
CA PHE A 142 11.95 -5.57 -16.42
C PHE A 142 12.54 -4.65 -17.48
N PHE A 143 13.26 -3.59 -17.05
CA PHE A 143 13.58 -2.48 -17.95
C PHE A 143 15.08 -2.32 -18.24
N ASN A 144 15.95 -2.52 -17.25
CA ASN A 144 17.37 -2.19 -17.37
C ASN A 144 18.31 -3.24 -16.73
N PRO A 145 18.30 -4.51 -17.17
CA PRO A 145 19.03 -5.60 -16.51
C PRO A 145 20.55 -5.37 -16.45
N GLU A 146 21.14 -4.62 -17.37
CA GLU A 146 22.58 -4.41 -17.51
C GLU A 146 23.12 -3.22 -16.67
N VAL A 147 22.26 -2.38 -16.09
CA VAL A 147 22.69 -1.21 -15.33
C VAL A 147 23.32 -1.64 -14.01
N SER A 148 24.53 -1.16 -13.73
CA SER A 148 25.31 -1.54 -12.52
C SER A 148 24.82 -0.82 -11.24
N LYS A 149 24.38 0.44 -11.36
CA LYS A 149 23.83 1.22 -10.25
C LYS A 149 22.40 1.59 -10.57
N TYR A 150 21.48 1.12 -9.75
CA TYR A 150 20.05 1.37 -9.91
C TYR A 150 19.47 1.71 -8.55
N THR A 151 18.91 2.91 -8.42
CA THR A 151 18.35 3.43 -7.16
C THR A 151 16.83 3.29 -7.17
N ASP A 152 16.20 3.47 -6.01
CA ASP A 152 14.73 3.46 -5.91
C ASP A 152 14.11 4.54 -6.78
N ASP A 153 14.70 5.75 -6.85
CA ASP A 153 14.22 6.84 -7.73
C ASP A 153 14.34 6.46 -9.21
N SER A 154 15.45 5.84 -9.64
CA SER A 154 15.58 5.40 -11.03
C SER A 154 14.64 4.24 -11.35
N ALA A 155 14.45 3.31 -10.42
CA ALA A 155 13.49 2.22 -10.55
C ALA A 155 12.06 2.75 -10.71
N PHE A 156 11.65 3.64 -9.82
CA PHE A 156 10.33 4.26 -9.88
C PHE A 156 10.13 5.06 -11.17
N ARG A 157 11.12 5.89 -11.56
CA ARG A 157 11.09 6.64 -12.81
C ARG A 157 10.88 5.73 -14.03
N ASP A 158 11.67 4.66 -14.12
CA ASP A 158 11.60 3.75 -15.26
C ASP A 158 10.27 2.98 -15.26
N LEU A 159 9.77 2.58 -14.09
CA LEU A 159 8.45 1.96 -13.96
C LEU A 159 7.35 2.92 -14.43
N MET A 160 7.36 4.18 -13.96
CA MET A 160 6.36 5.19 -14.34
C MET A 160 6.39 5.53 -15.84
N ALA A 161 7.57 5.55 -16.45
CA ALA A 161 7.72 5.83 -17.88
C ALA A 161 7.02 4.79 -18.78
N HIS A 162 6.71 3.62 -18.26
CA HIS A 162 6.03 2.53 -18.99
C HIS A 162 4.53 2.43 -18.61
N GLN A 163 4.01 3.36 -17.79
CA GLN A 163 2.60 3.37 -17.45
C GLN A 163 1.82 4.37 -18.31
N GLU A 164 0.64 3.97 -18.75
CA GLU A 164 -0.31 4.88 -19.41
C GLU A 164 -1.23 5.50 -18.34
N ILE A 165 -0.90 6.75 -17.93
CA ILE A 165 -1.68 7.52 -16.95
C ILE A 165 -2.42 8.63 -17.69
N ASP A 166 -3.74 8.55 -17.71
CA ASP A 166 -4.59 9.62 -18.24
C ASP A 166 -4.76 10.72 -17.19
N THR A 167 -3.96 11.77 -17.30
CA THR A 167 -3.99 12.91 -16.35
C THR A 167 -5.24 13.79 -16.45
N SER A 168 -6.14 13.52 -17.40
CA SER A 168 -7.47 14.15 -17.43
C SER A 168 -8.46 13.50 -16.46
N GLN A 169 -8.14 12.33 -15.93
CA GLN A 169 -8.91 11.60 -14.93
C GLN A 169 -8.29 11.76 -13.54
N ARG A 170 -9.07 11.41 -12.52
CA ARG A 170 -8.59 11.39 -11.14
C ARG A 170 -7.76 10.14 -10.89
N ASN A 171 -6.49 10.34 -10.53
CA ASN A 171 -5.52 9.27 -10.34
C ASN A 171 -4.97 9.27 -8.91
N VAL A 172 -5.03 8.11 -8.27
CA VAL A 172 -4.49 7.85 -6.94
C VAL A 172 -3.40 6.79 -7.06
N LEU A 173 -2.19 7.10 -6.61
CA LEU A 173 -1.15 6.09 -6.43
C LEU A 173 -1.26 5.51 -5.02
N VAL A 174 -1.22 4.20 -4.89
CA VAL A 174 -1.06 3.49 -3.63
C VAL A 174 0.30 2.82 -3.67
N ALA A 175 1.21 3.22 -2.76
CA ALA A 175 2.57 2.71 -2.77
C ALA A 175 3.15 2.56 -1.36
N HIS A 176 4.12 1.64 -1.21
CA HIS A 176 4.83 1.41 0.03
C HIS A 176 6.31 1.70 -0.19
N LEU A 177 6.72 2.96 0.08
CA LEU A 177 8.06 3.47 -0.26
C LEU A 177 8.39 4.76 0.49
N PHE A 178 9.66 5.14 0.48
CA PHE A 178 10.12 6.44 0.96
C PHE A 178 10.07 7.50 -0.14
N ALA A 179 9.37 8.59 0.13
CA ALA A 179 9.43 9.81 -0.70
C ALA A 179 10.34 10.85 -0.05
N ALA A 180 11.04 11.63 -0.87
CA ALA A 180 11.90 12.70 -0.40
C ALA A 180 11.10 13.77 0.35
N GLY A 181 11.66 14.26 1.46
CA GLY A 181 11.03 15.31 2.28
C GLY A 181 10.20 14.77 3.46
N PHE A 182 10.01 13.47 3.58
CA PHE A 182 9.46 12.86 4.80
C PHE A 182 10.52 12.76 5.91
N THR A 183 10.07 12.82 7.16
CA THR A 183 10.90 12.63 8.34
C THR A 183 10.60 11.24 8.92
N PRO A 184 11.58 10.32 8.97
CA PRO A 184 11.41 9.01 9.57
C PRO A 184 11.06 9.11 11.07
N SER A 185 10.26 8.17 11.57
CA SER A 185 9.96 8.07 13.01
C SER A 185 11.08 7.39 13.80
N GLY A 186 11.96 6.68 13.11
CA GLY A 186 13.02 5.84 13.70
C GLY A 186 12.57 4.41 14.01
N SER A 187 11.32 4.04 13.73
CA SER A 187 10.79 2.69 13.89
C SER A 187 10.71 1.92 12.56
N GLU A 188 11.02 2.56 11.45
CA GLU A 188 11.08 1.95 10.12
C GLU A 188 12.32 1.06 9.99
N PHE A 189 12.14 -0.17 9.51
CA PHE A 189 13.23 -1.10 9.22
C PHE A 189 13.87 -0.82 7.85
N GLY A 190 15.19 -0.81 7.80
CA GLY A 190 15.94 -0.77 6.53
C GLY A 190 16.30 0.62 6.05
N LEU A 191 16.12 1.65 6.89
CA LEU A 191 16.78 2.92 6.66
C LEU A 191 18.29 2.69 6.70
N SER A 192 18.93 2.56 5.55
CA SER A 192 20.36 2.81 5.48
C SER A 192 20.54 4.29 5.83
N ASP A 193 21.29 4.58 6.91
CA ASP A 193 21.65 5.93 7.37
C ASP A 193 22.44 6.78 6.35
N VAL A 194 22.40 6.36 5.10
CA VAL A 194 23.04 7.09 4.00
C VAL A 194 21.99 8.04 3.42
N ALA A 195 22.02 9.27 3.89
CA ALA A 195 21.22 10.37 3.37
C ALA A 195 21.14 10.32 1.83
N GLY A 196 19.94 10.10 1.31
CA GLY A 196 19.61 10.17 -0.12
C GLY A 196 19.61 8.85 -0.90
N VAL A 197 19.86 7.70 -0.27
CA VAL A 197 19.68 6.38 -0.89
C VAL A 197 18.33 5.84 -0.45
N GLY A 198 17.42 5.60 -1.39
CA GLY A 198 16.09 5.05 -1.11
C GLY A 198 14.93 6.05 -1.21
N ASN A 199 15.19 7.35 -1.36
CA ASN A 199 14.15 8.38 -1.45
C ASN A 199 13.75 8.66 -2.90
N ILE A 200 12.48 8.49 -3.20
CA ILE A 200 11.90 8.87 -4.50
C ILE A 200 11.59 10.36 -4.51
N ALA A 201 12.05 11.08 -5.51
CA ALA A 201 11.84 12.51 -5.63
C ALA A 201 10.34 12.84 -5.80
N ILE A 202 9.87 13.91 -5.14
CA ILE A 202 8.45 14.29 -5.10
C ILE A 202 7.88 14.59 -6.49
N ASP A 203 8.69 15.14 -7.40
CA ASP A 203 8.27 15.44 -8.76
C ASP A 203 7.90 14.19 -9.58
N ARG A 204 8.29 13.01 -9.14
CA ARG A 204 7.88 11.73 -9.73
C ARG A 204 6.39 11.43 -9.59
N PHE A 205 5.73 12.06 -8.62
CA PHE A 205 4.31 11.82 -8.33
C PHE A 205 3.36 12.82 -9.02
N LYS A 206 3.87 13.66 -9.90
CA LYS A 206 3.13 14.79 -10.52
C LYS A 206 1.86 14.40 -11.29
N ASP A 207 1.78 13.16 -11.78
CA ASP A 207 0.68 12.66 -12.59
C ASP A 207 -0.48 12.08 -11.74
N PHE A 208 -0.33 12.14 -10.40
CA PHE A 208 -1.33 11.69 -9.44
C PHE A 208 -1.92 12.85 -8.65
N ASP A 209 -3.24 12.82 -8.45
CA ASP A 209 -3.97 13.80 -7.62
C ASP A 209 -3.78 13.54 -6.12
N TYR A 210 -3.57 12.27 -5.75
CA TYR A 210 -3.29 11.82 -4.39
C TYR A 210 -2.31 10.65 -4.40
N VAL A 211 -1.42 10.62 -3.43
CA VAL A 211 -0.48 9.51 -3.24
C VAL A 211 -0.67 8.96 -1.83
N ALA A 212 -1.20 7.75 -1.74
CA ALA A 212 -1.38 7.00 -0.50
C ALA A 212 -0.09 6.21 -0.22
N LEU A 213 0.73 6.71 0.70
CA LEU A 213 2.00 6.10 1.06
C LEU A 213 1.91 5.33 2.37
N GLY A 214 2.53 4.16 2.43
CA GLY A 214 2.96 3.46 3.63
C GLY A 214 4.47 3.53 3.79
N HIS A 215 5.00 2.74 4.74
CA HIS A 215 6.43 2.62 5.08
C HIS A 215 6.94 3.70 6.06
N ILE A 216 6.27 4.82 6.18
CA ILE A 216 6.63 5.91 7.07
C ILE A 216 5.61 5.92 8.20
N HIS A 217 6.04 5.55 9.42
CA HIS A 217 5.14 5.31 10.55
C HIS A 217 4.57 6.58 11.19
N ASN A 218 5.01 7.76 10.76
CA ASN A 218 4.44 9.04 11.17
C ASN A 218 3.45 9.56 10.13
N ALA A 219 2.24 9.90 10.56
CA ALA A 219 1.29 10.59 9.71
C ALA A 219 1.86 11.95 9.28
N GLN A 220 2.14 12.09 8.00
CA GLN A 220 2.73 13.29 7.41
C GLN A 220 1.98 13.65 6.14
N HIS A 221 1.96 14.94 5.83
CA HIS A 221 1.40 15.46 4.60
C HIS A 221 2.43 16.35 3.90
N ILE A 222 2.76 15.99 2.67
CA ILE A 222 3.53 16.86 1.78
C ILE A 222 2.54 17.44 0.77
N GLY A 223 2.06 18.65 1.07
CA GLY A 223 1.11 19.34 0.22
C GLY A 223 1.79 20.03 -0.97
N ARG A 224 1.02 20.25 -2.03
CA ARG A 224 1.28 21.29 -3.00
C ARG A 224 0.87 22.64 -2.41
#